data_be7874bf2a6a2f90bc06fa510f64e712
#
_entry.id   be7874bf2a6a2f90bc06fa510f64e712
#
_cell.length_a   1.000
_cell.length_b   1.000
_cell.length_c   1.000
_cell.angle_alpha   90.00
_cell.angle_beta   90.00
_cell.angle_gamma   90.00
#
_symmetry.space_group_name_H-M   'P 1'
#
loop_
_entity.id
_entity.type
_entity.pdbx_description
1 polymer ?
#
loop_
_entity_poly.entity_id
_entity_poly.type
_entity_poly.pdbx_seq_one_letter_code
_entity_poly.pdbx_strand_id
1 'polypeptide(L)'
;MFALTVALAIAFAIAGTAFALTPEQAARIAAGDSDARIAALNEVATAGDAALVPFVQALLANEVKVAGGRALVVRDGKAFDASSGAEAALPDAAEEVVNNNRMRRELEGVLASLALFAPDRAARARAIGELRDQIDEGKLPLVEKALAAESDAELKGQLALLRAAVLIGSGDKARRLEAAQQLAASPSPATRSLLLERLNTEADAEVK
;
A
#
# COMPACT_ATOMS: atom_id res chain seq x y z
N MET A 1 64.59 -8.05 1.04
CA MET A 1 63.30 -8.38 0.37
C MET A 1 62.19 -8.21 1.40
N PHE A 2 61.50 -7.07 1.39
CA PHE A 2 60.35 -6.82 2.26
C PHE A 2 59.09 -7.08 1.45
N ALA A 3 58.31 -8.07 1.84
CA ALA A 3 57.01 -8.35 1.24
C ALA A 3 55.93 -7.47 1.95
N LEU A 4 55.37 -6.53 1.19
CA LEU A 4 54.27 -5.66 1.63
C LEU A 4 52.95 -6.38 1.38
N THR A 5 52.34 -6.94 2.43
CA THR A 5 50.98 -7.50 2.39
C THR A 5 49.96 -6.39 2.47
N VAL A 6 49.33 -6.06 1.34
CA VAL A 6 48.17 -5.13 1.30
C VAL A 6 46.94 -5.93 1.71
N ALA A 7 46.43 -5.69 2.91
CA ALA A 7 45.14 -6.18 3.38
C ALA A 7 44.02 -5.31 2.77
N LEU A 8 43.32 -5.87 1.77
CA LEU A 8 42.12 -5.25 1.19
C LEU A 8 40.94 -5.45 2.16
N ALA A 9 40.64 -4.42 2.95
CA ALA A 9 39.42 -4.40 3.76
C ALA A 9 38.23 -4.16 2.85
N ILE A 10 37.48 -5.23 2.53
CA ILE A 10 36.16 -5.13 1.89
C ILE A 10 35.20 -4.63 2.95
N ALA A 11 34.90 -3.32 2.94
CA ALA A 11 33.80 -2.75 3.68
C ALA A 11 32.49 -3.26 3.05
N PHE A 12 31.85 -4.23 3.70
CA PHE A 12 30.49 -4.63 3.39
C PHE A 12 29.61 -3.45 3.82
N ALA A 13 29.25 -2.59 2.88
CA ALA A 13 28.19 -1.63 3.07
C ALA A 13 26.89 -2.43 3.24
N ILE A 14 26.47 -2.63 4.49
CA ILE A 14 25.11 -3.03 4.80
C ILE A 14 24.26 -1.88 4.30
N ALA A 15 23.68 -2.04 3.11
CA ALA A 15 22.62 -1.17 2.65
C ALA A 15 21.48 -1.34 3.66
N GLY A 16 21.43 -0.44 4.64
CA GLY A 16 20.31 -0.34 5.57
C GLY A 16 19.06 -0.20 4.72
N THR A 17 18.16 -1.16 4.82
CA THR A 17 16.81 -1.03 4.29
C THR A 17 16.25 0.26 4.90
N ALA A 18 16.06 1.28 4.07
CA ALA A 18 15.41 2.50 4.51
C ALA A 18 14.00 2.08 4.94
N PHE A 19 13.76 2.02 6.24
CA PHE A 19 12.42 1.86 6.76
C PHE A 19 11.67 3.15 6.41
N ALA A 20 10.68 3.03 5.56
CA ALA A 20 9.86 4.17 5.15
C ALA A 20 8.95 4.68 6.27
N LEU A 21 8.81 3.91 7.34
CA LEU A 21 7.98 4.24 8.50
C LEU A 21 8.79 4.97 9.55
N THR A 22 8.39 6.21 9.91
CA THR A 22 9.02 6.91 11.04
C THR A 22 8.49 6.41 12.38
N PRO A 23 9.24 6.60 13.50
CA PRO A 23 8.75 6.24 14.83
C PRO A 23 7.41 6.90 15.17
N GLU A 24 7.22 8.16 14.78
CA GLU A 24 6.00 8.93 15.00
C GLU A 24 4.82 8.36 14.19
N GLN A 25 5.05 7.96 12.94
CA GLN A 25 4.04 7.33 12.11
C GLN A 25 3.62 5.98 12.69
N ALA A 26 4.58 5.14 13.09
CA ALA A 26 4.30 3.86 13.74
C ALA A 26 3.47 4.04 15.02
N ALA A 27 3.84 5.01 15.85
CA ALA A 27 3.12 5.34 17.07
C ALA A 27 1.68 5.82 16.79
N ARG A 28 1.46 6.70 15.81
CA ARG A 28 0.13 7.19 15.42
C ARG A 28 -0.78 6.08 14.87
N ILE A 29 -0.23 5.12 14.16
CA ILE A 29 -0.97 3.95 13.65
C ILE A 29 -1.32 2.97 14.80
N ALA A 30 -0.45 2.85 15.80
CA ALA A 30 -0.62 1.90 16.89
C ALA A 30 -1.45 2.45 18.06
N ALA A 31 -1.44 3.77 18.31
CA ALA A 31 -2.05 4.40 19.50
C ALA A 31 -3.13 5.41 19.14
N GLY A 32 -4.10 5.58 20.04
CA GLY A 32 -5.23 6.48 19.90
C GLY A 32 -6.53 5.77 19.55
N ASP A 33 -7.56 6.54 19.22
CA ASP A 33 -8.83 5.99 18.77
C ASP A 33 -8.76 5.42 17.34
N SER A 34 -9.76 4.63 16.95
CA SER A 34 -9.76 3.95 15.66
C SER A 34 -9.74 4.90 14.47
N ASP A 35 -10.39 6.08 14.58
CA ASP A 35 -10.47 7.03 13.47
C ASP A 35 -9.11 7.70 13.23
N ALA A 36 -8.44 8.11 14.30
CA ALA A 36 -7.09 8.69 14.22
C ALA A 36 -6.07 7.68 13.69
N ARG A 37 -6.13 6.42 14.15
CA ARG A 37 -5.26 5.34 13.69
C ARG A 37 -5.46 4.99 12.22
N ILE A 38 -6.72 4.94 11.75
CA ILE A 38 -7.06 4.70 10.34
C ILE A 38 -6.57 5.86 9.47
N ALA A 39 -6.76 7.10 9.90
CA ALA A 39 -6.26 8.26 9.17
C ALA A 39 -4.72 8.22 9.03
N ALA A 40 -4.00 7.90 10.10
CA ALA A 40 -2.55 7.77 10.09
C ALA A 40 -2.08 6.60 9.18
N LEU A 41 -2.78 5.46 9.22
CA LEU A 41 -2.49 4.31 8.36
C LEU A 41 -2.65 4.67 6.87
N ASN A 42 -3.75 5.33 6.50
CA ASN A 42 -4.03 5.71 5.12
C ASN A 42 -3.06 6.78 4.61
N GLU A 43 -2.67 7.74 5.46
CA GLU A 43 -1.64 8.73 5.14
C GLU A 43 -0.33 8.05 4.71
N VAL A 44 0.16 7.09 5.51
CA VAL A 44 1.40 6.37 5.23
C VAL A 44 1.25 5.41 4.03
N ALA A 45 0.12 4.71 3.93
CA ALA A 45 -0.15 3.76 2.86
C ALA A 45 -0.19 4.42 1.47
N THR A 46 -0.62 5.69 1.39
CA THR A 46 -0.65 6.46 0.14
C THR A 46 0.77 6.62 -0.47
N ALA A 47 1.81 6.55 0.36
CA ALA A 47 3.18 6.50 -0.14
C ALA A 47 3.50 5.22 -0.93
N GLY A 48 2.70 4.17 -0.80
CA GLY A 48 2.85 2.89 -1.53
C GLY A 48 4.17 2.19 -1.23
N ASP A 49 4.68 2.35 -0.01
CA ASP A 49 5.95 1.74 0.37
C ASP A 49 5.73 0.34 0.95
N ALA A 50 6.30 -0.67 0.29
CA ALA A 50 6.23 -2.05 0.72
C ALA A 50 6.87 -2.29 2.11
N ALA A 51 7.72 -1.38 2.59
CA ALA A 51 8.32 -1.46 3.92
C ALA A 51 7.27 -1.33 5.06
N LEU A 52 6.07 -0.78 4.77
CA LEU A 52 4.95 -0.77 5.71
C LEU A 52 4.35 -2.18 5.95
N VAL A 53 4.49 -3.11 5.00
CA VAL A 53 3.86 -4.44 5.04
C VAL A 53 4.17 -5.22 6.33
N PRO A 54 5.42 -5.34 6.81
CA PRO A 54 5.73 -6.09 8.03
C PRO A 54 5.05 -5.54 9.28
N PHE A 55 4.89 -4.21 9.36
CA PHE A 55 4.23 -3.56 10.50
C PHE A 55 2.72 -3.78 10.47
N VAL A 56 2.08 -3.66 9.31
CA VAL A 56 0.65 -3.94 9.14
C VAL A 56 0.35 -5.41 9.44
N GLN A 57 1.20 -6.34 9.02
CA GLN A 57 1.07 -7.76 9.36
C GLN A 57 1.18 -8.00 10.87
N ALA A 58 2.12 -7.35 11.56
CA ALA A 58 2.27 -7.44 13.00
C ALA A 58 1.04 -6.90 13.75
N LEU A 59 0.43 -5.79 13.26
CA LEU A 59 -0.84 -5.29 13.80
C LEU A 59 -1.98 -6.31 13.66
N LEU A 60 -2.11 -6.94 12.49
CA LEU A 60 -3.13 -7.96 12.26
C LEU A 60 -2.93 -9.22 13.13
N ALA A 61 -1.67 -9.58 13.37
CA ALA A 61 -1.29 -10.70 14.24
C ALA A 61 -1.43 -10.38 15.74
N ASN A 62 -1.76 -9.12 16.12
CA ASN A 62 -1.76 -8.61 17.50
C ASN A 62 -0.37 -8.72 18.18
N GLU A 63 0.69 -8.58 17.39
CA GLU A 63 2.08 -8.63 17.85
C GLU A 63 2.64 -7.24 18.21
N VAL A 64 1.80 -6.20 18.20
CA VAL A 64 2.25 -4.82 18.45
C VAL A 64 1.86 -4.38 19.86
N LYS A 65 2.81 -3.75 20.54
CA LYS A 65 2.61 -3.07 21.82
C LYS A 65 3.08 -1.63 21.73
N VAL A 66 2.52 -0.76 22.58
CA VAL A 66 2.92 0.65 22.69
C VAL A 66 3.51 0.90 24.07
N ALA A 67 4.67 1.54 24.11
CA ALA A 67 5.31 1.96 25.36
C ALA A 67 6.07 3.28 25.14
N GLY A 68 5.86 4.26 26.02
CA GLY A 68 6.55 5.55 25.97
C GLY A 68 6.38 6.28 24.63
N GLY A 69 5.21 6.16 23.98
CA GLY A 69 4.93 6.78 22.69
C GLY A 69 5.62 6.10 21.49
N ARG A 70 6.14 4.88 21.66
CA ARG A 70 6.77 4.08 20.60
C ARG A 70 5.97 2.82 20.34
N ALA A 71 5.88 2.41 19.07
CA ALA A 71 5.35 1.11 18.70
C ALA A 71 6.47 0.06 18.65
N LEU A 72 6.23 -1.07 19.29
CA LEU A 72 7.14 -2.22 19.38
C LEU A 72 6.46 -3.45 18.81
N VAL A 73 7.14 -4.17 17.93
CA VAL A 73 6.69 -5.48 17.44
C VAL A 73 7.26 -6.55 18.35
N VAL A 74 6.40 -7.40 18.91
CA VAL A 74 6.81 -8.46 19.86
C VAL A 74 6.66 -9.81 19.20
N ARG A 75 7.78 -10.52 19.01
CA ARG A 75 7.82 -11.87 18.43
C ARG A 75 8.77 -12.75 19.22
N ASP A 76 8.36 -13.97 19.49
CA ASP A 76 9.17 -14.97 20.22
C ASP A 76 9.74 -14.45 21.54
N GLY A 77 8.96 -13.62 22.26
CA GLY A 77 9.38 -13.02 23.53
C GLY A 77 10.37 -11.86 23.43
N LYS A 78 10.73 -11.43 22.23
CA LYS A 78 11.59 -10.28 21.96
C LYS A 78 10.78 -9.11 21.39
N ALA A 79 11.20 -7.89 21.72
CA ALA A 79 10.62 -6.68 21.19
C ALA A 79 11.57 -6.02 20.18
N PHE A 80 10.98 -5.49 19.10
CA PHE A 80 11.68 -4.77 18.04
C PHE A 80 10.99 -3.43 17.81
N ASP A 81 11.76 -2.39 17.62
CA ASP A 81 11.23 -1.09 17.24
C ASP A 81 10.56 -1.18 15.86
N ALA A 82 9.29 -0.76 15.78
CA ALA A 82 8.48 -0.92 14.57
C ALA A 82 9.00 -0.13 13.35
N SER A 83 9.77 0.93 13.58
CA SER A 83 10.30 1.78 12.51
C SER A 83 11.68 1.33 12.01
N SER A 84 12.55 0.89 12.92
CA SER A 84 13.93 0.52 12.60
C SER A 84 14.17 -0.99 12.50
N GLY A 85 13.25 -1.80 13.06
CA GLY A 85 13.45 -3.25 13.20
C GLY A 85 14.55 -3.63 14.19
N ALA A 86 15.14 -2.68 14.91
CA ALA A 86 16.17 -2.96 15.90
C ALA A 86 15.57 -3.59 17.16
N GLU A 87 16.29 -4.56 17.76
CA GLU A 87 15.89 -5.14 19.04
C GLU A 87 15.84 -4.04 20.13
N ALA A 88 14.77 -4.04 20.91
CA ALA A 88 14.50 -3.03 21.93
C ALA A 88 14.07 -3.71 23.24
N ALA A 89 14.28 -3.02 24.36
CA ALA A 89 13.72 -3.49 25.62
C ALA A 89 12.19 -3.37 25.59
N LEU A 90 11.49 -4.41 26.09
CA LEU A 90 10.05 -4.36 26.29
C LEU A 90 9.77 -3.88 27.73
N PRO A 91 9.24 -2.67 27.93
CA PRO A 91 8.88 -2.19 29.27
C PRO A 91 7.70 -2.98 29.84
N ASP A 92 7.69 -3.20 31.16
CA ASP A 92 6.58 -3.87 31.85
C ASP A 92 5.22 -3.15 31.65
N ALA A 93 5.26 -1.82 31.46
CA ALA A 93 4.08 -0.98 31.20
C ALA A 93 3.68 -0.90 29.71
N ALA A 94 4.20 -1.79 28.85
CA ALA A 94 3.82 -1.82 27.44
C ALA A 94 2.37 -2.31 27.28
N GLU A 95 1.55 -1.50 26.62
CA GLU A 95 0.12 -1.77 26.37
C GLU A 95 -0.06 -2.51 25.05
N GLU A 96 -0.97 -3.49 25.02
CA GLU A 96 -1.32 -4.20 23.79
C GLU A 96 -2.15 -3.34 22.85
N VAL A 97 -1.84 -3.40 21.56
CA VAL A 97 -2.61 -2.73 20.52
C VAL A 97 -3.78 -3.61 20.10
N VAL A 98 -4.98 -3.22 20.53
CA VAL A 98 -6.22 -3.93 20.15
C VAL A 98 -6.79 -3.35 18.85
N ASN A 99 -7.06 -4.25 17.89
CA ASN A 99 -7.68 -3.88 16.63
C ASN A 99 -9.14 -4.37 16.58
N ASN A 100 -10.09 -3.43 16.53
CA ASN A 100 -11.50 -3.76 16.29
C ASN A 100 -11.72 -4.20 14.83
N ASN A 101 -12.91 -4.69 14.52
CA ASN A 101 -13.25 -5.20 13.17
C ASN A 101 -13.09 -4.15 12.06
N ARG A 102 -13.32 -2.87 12.36
CA ARG A 102 -13.12 -1.79 11.39
C ARG A 102 -11.64 -1.61 11.09
N MET A 103 -10.80 -1.49 12.13
CA MET A 103 -9.35 -1.35 11.96
C MET A 103 -8.75 -2.57 11.24
N ARG A 104 -9.24 -3.79 11.52
CA ARG A 104 -8.78 -5.00 10.81
C ARG A 104 -9.07 -4.93 9.32
N ARG A 105 -10.28 -4.53 8.92
CA ARG A 105 -10.62 -4.35 7.49
C ARG A 105 -9.74 -3.31 6.80
N GLU A 106 -9.44 -2.20 7.47
CA GLU A 106 -8.54 -1.17 6.92
C GLU A 106 -7.10 -1.70 6.77
N LEU A 107 -6.59 -2.43 7.76
CA LEU A 107 -5.27 -3.06 7.69
C LEU A 107 -5.19 -4.08 6.53
N GLU A 108 -6.22 -4.91 6.36
CA GLU A 108 -6.32 -5.87 5.24
C GLU A 108 -6.38 -5.15 3.88
N GLY A 109 -7.18 -4.08 3.79
CA GLY A 109 -7.27 -3.24 2.59
C GLY A 109 -5.93 -2.58 2.22
N VAL A 110 -5.18 -2.11 3.21
CA VAL A 110 -3.84 -1.55 3.00
C VAL A 110 -2.87 -2.63 2.53
N LEU A 111 -2.88 -3.84 3.12
CA LEU A 111 -2.04 -4.94 2.64
C LEU A 111 -2.34 -5.31 1.19
N ALA A 112 -3.62 -5.43 0.83
CA ALA A 112 -4.03 -5.70 -0.54
C ALA A 112 -3.52 -4.62 -1.50
N SER A 113 -3.62 -3.36 -1.09
CA SER A 113 -3.16 -2.21 -1.87
C SER A 113 -1.63 -2.18 -2.04
N LEU A 114 -0.89 -2.46 -0.97
CA LEU A 114 0.58 -2.52 -1.00
C LEU A 114 1.11 -3.70 -1.83
N ALA A 115 0.32 -4.77 -1.99
CA ALA A 115 0.68 -5.89 -2.84
C ALA A 115 0.80 -5.51 -4.33
N LEU A 116 0.27 -4.34 -4.75
CA LEU A 116 0.52 -3.76 -6.08
C LEU A 116 2.01 -3.46 -6.34
N PHE A 117 2.81 -3.32 -5.29
CA PHE A 117 4.26 -3.02 -5.37
C PHE A 117 5.13 -4.23 -5.02
N ALA A 118 4.53 -5.41 -4.88
CA ALA A 118 5.28 -6.62 -4.56
C ALA A 118 6.33 -6.94 -5.64
N PRO A 119 7.52 -7.44 -5.26
CA PRO A 119 8.53 -7.87 -6.23
C PRO A 119 8.02 -8.98 -7.15
N ASP A 120 7.20 -9.89 -6.61
CA ASP A 120 6.62 -11.00 -7.34
C ASP A 120 5.48 -10.57 -8.27
N ARG A 121 5.60 -10.90 -9.58
CA ARG A 121 4.59 -10.60 -10.59
C ARG A 121 3.21 -11.21 -10.27
N ALA A 122 3.19 -12.46 -9.78
CA ALA A 122 1.93 -13.14 -9.51
C ALA A 122 1.20 -12.50 -8.30
N ALA A 123 1.94 -11.99 -7.32
CA ALA A 123 1.38 -11.21 -6.21
C ALA A 123 0.77 -9.91 -6.71
N ARG A 124 1.45 -9.16 -7.59
CA ARG A 124 0.89 -7.93 -8.19
C ARG A 124 -0.36 -8.22 -9.04
N ALA A 125 -0.34 -9.28 -9.85
CA ALA A 125 -1.51 -9.69 -10.65
C ALA A 125 -2.73 -10.00 -9.79
N ARG A 126 -2.54 -10.71 -8.67
CA ARG A 126 -3.62 -10.99 -7.72
C ARG A 126 -4.16 -9.71 -7.08
N ALA A 127 -3.27 -8.83 -6.62
CA ALA A 127 -3.66 -7.55 -6.02
C ALA A 127 -4.49 -6.68 -6.98
N ILE A 128 -4.12 -6.61 -8.26
CA ILE A 128 -4.90 -5.92 -9.29
C ILE A 128 -6.30 -6.56 -9.44
N GLY A 129 -6.37 -7.89 -9.43
CA GLY A 129 -7.64 -8.63 -9.51
C GLY A 129 -8.56 -8.35 -8.32
N GLU A 130 -8.03 -8.40 -7.11
CA GLU A 130 -8.77 -8.14 -5.86
C GLU A 130 -9.23 -6.69 -5.76
N LEU A 131 -8.42 -5.75 -6.23
CA LEU A 131 -8.75 -4.33 -6.19
C LEU A 131 -9.89 -3.97 -7.14
N ARG A 132 -10.10 -4.72 -8.22
CA ARG A 132 -11.12 -4.45 -9.26
C ARG A 132 -12.52 -4.28 -8.70
N ASP A 133 -12.88 -5.10 -7.72
CA ASP A 133 -14.23 -5.12 -7.14
C ASP A 133 -14.41 -4.12 -5.98
N GLN A 134 -13.30 -3.49 -5.56
CA GLN A 134 -13.27 -2.60 -4.39
C GLN A 134 -12.65 -1.24 -4.69
N ILE A 135 -12.45 -0.92 -5.97
CA ILE A 135 -11.81 0.32 -6.39
C ILE A 135 -12.76 1.50 -6.21
N ASP A 136 -12.24 2.55 -5.58
CA ASP A 136 -12.90 3.84 -5.42
C ASP A 136 -11.94 5.00 -5.71
N GLU A 137 -12.46 6.24 -5.69
CA GLU A 137 -11.66 7.44 -5.97
C GLU A 137 -10.53 7.65 -4.95
N GLY A 138 -10.69 7.21 -3.71
CA GLY A 138 -9.66 7.31 -2.66
C GLY A 138 -8.42 6.46 -2.96
N LYS A 139 -8.57 5.38 -3.74
CA LYS A 139 -7.47 4.50 -4.13
C LYS A 139 -6.78 4.92 -5.44
N LEU A 140 -7.33 5.91 -6.14
CA LEU A 140 -6.80 6.37 -7.42
C LEU A 140 -5.31 6.77 -7.37
N PRO A 141 -4.82 7.56 -6.38
CA PRO A 141 -3.39 7.91 -6.30
C PRO A 141 -2.47 6.69 -6.21
N LEU A 142 -2.92 5.66 -5.51
CA LEU A 142 -2.15 4.41 -5.36
C LEU A 142 -2.09 3.63 -6.67
N VAL A 143 -3.22 3.53 -7.38
CA VAL A 143 -3.28 2.88 -8.71
C VAL A 143 -2.42 3.64 -9.72
N GLU A 144 -2.45 4.97 -9.73
CA GLU A 144 -1.61 5.80 -10.61
C GLU A 144 -0.12 5.59 -10.31
N LYS A 145 0.26 5.49 -9.04
CA LYS A 145 1.63 5.19 -8.65
C LYS A 145 2.06 3.79 -9.09
N ALA A 146 1.19 2.78 -8.89
CA ALA A 146 1.46 1.42 -9.34
C ALA A 146 1.58 1.35 -10.86
N LEU A 147 0.70 2.03 -11.61
CA LEU A 147 0.74 2.13 -13.07
C LEU A 147 2.04 2.75 -13.58
N ALA A 148 2.53 3.79 -12.90
CA ALA A 148 3.80 4.43 -13.25
C ALA A 148 5.02 3.54 -13.01
N ALA A 149 4.98 2.71 -11.94
CA ALA A 149 6.07 1.83 -11.54
C ALA A 149 6.07 0.47 -12.26
N GLU A 150 4.91 0.03 -12.83
CA GLU A 150 4.77 -1.29 -13.42
C GLU A 150 5.54 -1.41 -14.74
N SER A 151 6.37 -2.45 -14.84
CA SER A 151 7.18 -2.76 -16.02
C SER A 151 6.59 -3.88 -16.89
N ASP A 152 5.74 -4.75 -16.33
CA ASP A 152 5.05 -5.79 -17.09
C ASP A 152 3.91 -5.16 -17.90
N ALA A 153 3.94 -5.34 -19.21
CA ALA A 153 3.00 -4.68 -20.13
C ALA A 153 1.53 -5.12 -19.91
N GLU A 154 1.31 -6.39 -19.53
CA GLU A 154 -0.02 -6.92 -19.26
C GLU A 154 -0.60 -6.33 -17.98
N LEU A 155 0.17 -6.33 -16.88
CA LEU A 155 -0.25 -5.76 -15.60
C LEU A 155 -0.45 -4.25 -15.71
N LYS A 156 0.41 -3.57 -16.46
CA LYS A 156 0.26 -2.14 -16.76
C LYS A 156 -1.04 -1.85 -17.50
N GLY A 157 -1.41 -2.69 -18.47
CA GLY A 157 -2.71 -2.60 -19.15
C GLY A 157 -3.89 -2.80 -18.21
N GLN A 158 -3.79 -3.76 -17.28
CA GLN A 158 -4.83 -4.01 -16.28
C GLN A 158 -4.97 -2.83 -15.29
N LEU A 159 -3.87 -2.25 -14.81
CA LEU A 159 -3.87 -1.06 -13.96
C LEU A 159 -4.45 0.16 -14.68
N ALA A 160 -4.15 0.33 -15.97
CA ALA A 160 -4.71 1.40 -16.78
C ALA A 160 -6.23 1.29 -16.92
N LEU A 161 -6.76 0.07 -17.13
CA LEU A 161 -8.21 -0.18 -17.13
C LEU A 161 -8.85 0.07 -15.76
N LEU A 162 -8.15 -0.29 -14.68
CA LEU A 162 -8.62 -0.05 -13.31
C LEU A 162 -8.70 1.45 -13.02
N ARG A 163 -7.67 2.21 -13.40
CA ARG A 163 -7.67 3.68 -13.33
C ARG A 163 -8.85 4.28 -14.12
N ALA A 164 -9.04 3.83 -15.35
CA ALA A 164 -10.13 4.31 -16.20
C ALA A 164 -11.52 3.99 -15.62
N ALA A 165 -11.69 2.82 -14.98
CA ALA A 165 -12.94 2.45 -14.33
C ALA A 165 -13.31 3.40 -13.17
N VAL A 166 -12.34 3.97 -12.48
CA VAL A 166 -12.58 5.03 -11.47
C VAL A 166 -12.89 6.35 -12.16
N LEU A 167 -12.05 6.76 -13.12
CA LEU A 167 -12.12 8.08 -13.75
C LEU A 167 -13.37 8.30 -14.58
N ILE A 168 -14.02 7.24 -15.08
CA ILE A 168 -15.29 7.37 -15.82
C ILE A 168 -16.41 7.95 -14.95
N GLY A 169 -16.29 7.90 -13.62
CA GLY A 169 -17.17 8.53 -12.65
C GLY A 169 -16.79 9.96 -12.24
N SER A 170 -15.66 10.47 -12.70
CA SER A 170 -15.12 11.77 -12.27
C SER A 170 -16.04 12.95 -12.57
N GLY A 171 -16.04 13.95 -11.70
CA GLY A 171 -16.65 15.26 -11.98
C GLY A 171 -16.00 16.01 -13.14
N ASP A 172 -14.73 15.71 -13.45
CA ASP A 172 -13.97 16.34 -14.54
C ASP A 172 -14.28 15.68 -15.89
N LYS A 173 -14.80 16.46 -16.85
CA LYS A 173 -15.14 16.01 -18.19
C LYS A 173 -13.94 15.42 -18.95
N ALA A 174 -12.77 16.06 -18.87
CA ALA A 174 -11.59 15.60 -19.60
C ALA A 174 -11.13 14.22 -19.12
N ARG A 175 -11.18 13.98 -17.80
CA ARG A 175 -10.88 12.68 -17.20
C ARG A 175 -11.91 11.62 -17.63
N ARG A 176 -13.20 11.95 -17.69
CA ARG A 176 -14.23 11.02 -18.16
C ARG A 176 -14.04 10.66 -19.63
N LEU A 177 -13.72 11.64 -20.48
CA LEU A 177 -13.47 11.39 -21.91
C LEU A 177 -12.25 10.48 -22.12
N GLU A 178 -11.13 10.77 -21.45
CA GLU A 178 -9.93 9.91 -21.46
C GLU A 178 -10.28 8.46 -21.02
N ALA A 179 -11.03 8.35 -19.94
CA ALA A 179 -11.43 7.05 -19.40
C ALA A 179 -12.35 6.29 -20.36
N ALA A 180 -13.33 6.94 -20.98
CA ALA A 180 -14.22 6.34 -21.96
C ALA A 180 -13.44 5.78 -23.16
N GLN A 181 -12.50 6.55 -23.70
CA GLN A 181 -11.64 6.12 -24.81
C GLN A 181 -10.78 4.92 -24.44
N GLN A 182 -10.21 4.91 -23.24
CA GLN A 182 -9.38 3.82 -22.75
C GLN A 182 -10.19 2.53 -22.50
N LEU A 183 -11.36 2.66 -21.92
CA LEU A 183 -12.27 1.53 -21.67
C LEU A 183 -12.84 0.97 -22.99
N ALA A 184 -13.15 1.81 -23.97
CA ALA A 184 -13.67 1.39 -25.28
C ALA A 184 -12.68 0.49 -26.05
N ALA A 185 -11.38 0.63 -25.81
CA ALA A 185 -10.36 -0.23 -26.40
C ALA A 185 -10.27 -1.64 -25.75
N SER A 186 -10.95 -1.87 -24.63
CA SER A 186 -10.93 -3.15 -23.91
C SER A 186 -11.98 -4.12 -24.46
N PRO A 187 -11.61 -5.37 -24.79
CA PRO A 187 -12.57 -6.40 -25.22
C PRO A 187 -13.38 -7.02 -24.06
N SER A 188 -13.14 -6.61 -22.82
CA SER A 188 -13.73 -7.21 -21.62
C SER A 188 -15.23 -6.99 -21.54
N PRO A 189 -16.04 -8.03 -21.29
CA PRO A 189 -17.48 -7.89 -21.04
C PRO A 189 -17.80 -6.97 -19.84
N ALA A 190 -16.98 -7.02 -18.78
CA ALA A 190 -17.15 -6.16 -17.62
C ALA A 190 -16.98 -4.68 -17.99
N THR A 191 -15.97 -4.35 -18.81
CA THR A 191 -15.76 -2.99 -19.33
C THR A 191 -16.97 -2.50 -20.17
N ARG A 192 -17.53 -3.38 -21.01
CA ARG A 192 -18.73 -3.05 -21.77
C ARG A 192 -19.92 -2.74 -20.86
N SER A 193 -20.14 -3.55 -19.81
CA SER A 193 -21.23 -3.32 -18.85
C SER A 193 -21.07 -1.97 -18.15
N LEU A 194 -19.85 -1.65 -17.70
CA LEU A 194 -19.54 -0.37 -17.08
C LEU A 194 -19.82 0.83 -18.02
N LEU A 195 -19.41 0.74 -19.29
CA LEU A 195 -19.67 1.78 -20.28
C LEU A 195 -21.17 1.95 -20.56
N LEU A 196 -21.93 0.85 -20.67
CA LEU A 196 -23.38 0.90 -20.85
C LEU A 196 -24.10 1.52 -19.65
N GLU A 197 -23.70 1.18 -18.44
CA GLU A 197 -24.23 1.79 -17.22
C GLU A 197 -23.95 3.30 -17.21
N ARG A 198 -22.72 3.70 -17.53
CA ARG A 198 -22.33 5.09 -17.53
C ARG A 198 -23.01 5.91 -18.63
N LEU A 199 -23.23 5.33 -19.79
CA LEU A 199 -23.96 5.96 -20.92
C LEU A 199 -25.36 6.44 -20.50
N ASN A 200 -26.04 5.72 -19.61
CA ASN A 200 -27.37 6.09 -19.13
C ASN A 200 -27.36 7.31 -18.21
N THR A 201 -26.24 7.62 -17.55
CA THR A 201 -26.10 8.71 -16.59
C THR A 201 -25.25 9.87 -17.09
N GLU A 202 -24.49 9.69 -18.18
CA GLU A 202 -23.66 10.73 -18.76
C GLU A 202 -24.50 11.83 -19.41
N ALA A 203 -24.23 13.09 -19.04
CA ALA A 203 -24.92 14.25 -19.57
C ALA A 203 -24.21 14.87 -20.79
N ASP A 204 -22.89 14.73 -20.86
CA ASP A 204 -22.07 15.35 -21.89
C ASP A 204 -22.06 14.51 -23.19
N ALA A 205 -22.46 15.14 -24.29
CA ALA A 205 -22.60 14.47 -25.60
C ALA A 205 -21.26 14.02 -26.19
N GLU A 206 -20.15 14.64 -25.79
CA GLU A 206 -18.81 14.29 -26.27
C GLU A 206 -18.22 13.09 -25.54
N VAL A 207 -18.67 12.86 -24.29
CA VAL A 207 -18.27 11.71 -23.48
C VAL A 207 -19.15 10.48 -23.80
N LYS A 208 -20.40 10.69 -24.28
CA LYS A 208 -21.27 9.64 -24.81
C LYS A 208 -20.71 8.99 -26.07
#